data_77e277fb416851a8006a2fb166d1dca7
#
_entry.id   77e277fb416851a8006a2fb166d1dca7
#
_cell.length_a   1.000
_cell.length_b   1.000
_cell.length_c   1.000
_cell.angle_alpha   90.00
_cell.angle_beta   90.00
_cell.angle_gamma   90.00
#
_symmetry.space_group_name_H-M   'P 1'
#
loop_
_entity.id
_entity.type
_entity.pdbx_description
1 polymer ?
#
loop_
_entity_poly.entity_id
_entity_poly.type
_entity_poly.pdbx_seq_one_letter_code
_entity_poly.pdbx_strand_id
1 'polypeptide(L)'
;MSNDVTDSVLLASTLPTASGQSLGILTLNRPKALNSLNLELITALRSQLLAWQQDANIVAIWLQGSDKALCAGGDIRELQQRNASAATPNAALQQASDFFSAEYGLYAYMARYSKPIITWCGGIVMGGGLGLAAASSVRIVTETTLMAMPEISIGLFPDAGADWFLQRFPFQSGVFLGLTGSRFNGSDAMLGNLAEYALPAESREATLAALCLASWQGAPHEVIAETLLSLTPQALPASQILAHQAEISQVVTQASFQEALQQVALLAQRSPWLQAAADYVAQG
;
A
#
# COMPACT_ATOMS: atom_id res chain seq x y z
N MET A 1 -5.40 34.44 -9.28
CA MET A 1 -6.30 33.32 -8.99
C MET A 1 -5.57 32.43 -8.00
N SER A 2 -5.82 32.60 -6.72
CA SER A 2 -5.26 31.73 -5.66
C SER A 2 -6.07 30.43 -5.69
N ASN A 3 -5.56 29.41 -6.39
CA ASN A 3 -6.09 28.06 -6.18
C ASN A 3 -5.76 27.65 -4.75
N ASP A 4 -6.79 27.41 -3.98
CA ASP A 4 -6.70 26.92 -2.60
C ASP A 4 -6.00 25.55 -2.65
N VAL A 5 -4.75 25.52 -2.20
CA VAL A 5 -3.91 24.30 -2.14
C VAL A 5 -4.54 23.24 -1.23
N THR A 6 -5.53 23.63 -0.42
CA THR A 6 -6.24 22.77 0.54
C THR A 6 -7.24 21.80 -0.09
N ASP A 7 -7.70 22.06 -1.33
CA ASP A 7 -8.72 21.23 -2.00
C ASP A 7 -8.15 20.15 -2.96
N SER A 8 -6.85 20.19 -3.25
CA SER A 8 -6.22 19.20 -4.14
C SER A 8 -6.17 17.82 -3.50
N VAL A 9 -6.55 16.77 -4.25
CA VAL A 9 -6.51 15.36 -3.81
C VAL A 9 -5.09 14.83 -3.62
N LEU A 10 -4.08 15.51 -4.22
CA LEU A 10 -2.65 15.21 -4.11
C LEU A 10 -1.91 16.50 -3.81
N LEU A 11 -1.12 16.50 -2.75
CA LEU A 11 -0.17 17.58 -2.49
C LEU A 11 1.20 17.16 -3.03
N ALA A 12 1.76 17.98 -3.91
CA ALA A 12 3.09 17.76 -4.47
C ALA A 12 3.98 18.95 -4.12
N SER A 13 5.14 18.66 -3.55
CA SER A 13 6.15 19.66 -3.20
C SER A 13 7.56 19.10 -3.38
N THR A 14 8.58 19.93 -3.27
CA THR A 14 9.96 19.48 -3.30
C THR A 14 10.69 19.98 -2.07
N LEU A 15 11.62 19.17 -1.55
CA LEU A 15 12.50 19.53 -0.47
C LEU A 15 13.96 19.50 -0.97
N PRO A 16 14.73 20.59 -0.78
CA PRO A 16 16.13 20.63 -1.20
C PRO A 16 16.96 19.64 -0.37
N THR A 17 17.92 18.99 -1.02
CA THR A 17 18.93 18.16 -0.38
C THR A 17 20.22 18.94 -0.15
N ALA A 18 21.07 18.47 0.76
CA ALA A 18 22.38 19.05 1.00
C ALA A 18 23.30 19.01 -0.25
N SER A 19 23.01 18.14 -1.20
CA SER A 19 23.75 18.01 -2.47
C SER A 19 23.25 18.97 -3.58
N GLY A 20 22.28 19.85 -3.29
CA GLY A 20 21.76 20.85 -4.24
C GLY A 20 20.67 20.32 -5.18
N GLN A 21 20.31 19.04 -5.07
CA GLN A 21 19.18 18.43 -5.76
C GLN A 21 17.94 18.46 -4.84
N SER A 22 16.85 17.78 -5.18
CA SER A 22 15.62 17.77 -4.37
C SER A 22 15.00 16.39 -4.27
N LEU A 23 14.30 16.14 -3.17
CA LEU A 23 13.32 15.06 -3.03
C LEU A 23 11.97 15.58 -3.51
N GLY A 24 11.26 14.79 -4.33
CA GLY A 24 9.86 15.03 -4.65
C GLY A 24 8.97 14.42 -3.57
N ILE A 25 8.08 15.21 -2.99
CA ILE A 25 7.18 14.79 -1.91
C ILE A 25 5.75 14.69 -2.45
N LEU A 26 5.18 13.50 -2.41
CA LEU A 26 3.79 13.23 -2.75
C LEU A 26 3.02 12.87 -1.48
N THR A 27 2.02 13.68 -1.14
CA THR A 27 1.13 13.41 -0.02
C THR A 27 -0.28 13.20 -0.53
N LEU A 28 -0.82 11.98 -0.34
CA LEU A 28 -2.20 11.67 -0.64
C LEU A 28 -3.11 12.50 0.28
N ASN A 29 -4.03 13.26 -0.28
CA ASN A 29 -4.82 14.27 0.45
C ASN A 29 -6.33 14.07 0.31
N ARG A 30 -6.78 12.85 0.62
CA ARG A 30 -8.21 12.52 0.79
C ARG A 30 -8.44 11.91 2.18
N PRO A 31 -8.06 12.60 3.28
CA PRO A 31 -8.02 11.99 4.62
C PRO A 31 -9.41 11.54 5.12
N LYS A 32 -10.51 12.18 4.69
CA LYS A 32 -11.89 11.77 5.00
C LYS A 32 -12.26 10.42 4.40
N ALA A 33 -11.63 10.03 3.28
CA ALA A 33 -11.77 8.75 2.63
C ALA A 33 -10.55 7.82 2.89
N LEU A 34 -9.77 8.06 3.96
CA LEU A 34 -8.53 7.33 4.25
C LEU A 34 -7.60 7.23 3.03
N ASN A 35 -7.53 8.28 2.24
CA ASN A 35 -6.76 8.40 1.02
C ASN A 35 -7.07 7.34 -0.05
N SER A 36 -8.32 6.82 -0.09
CA SER A 36 -8.75 5.88 -1.13
C SER A 36 -8.54 6.47 -2.52
N LEU A 37 -8.13 5.61 -3.44
CA LEU A 37 -7.83 5.96 -4.83
C LEU A 37 -9.13 6.17 -5.61
N ASN A 38 -9.33 7.37 -6.12
CA ASN A 38 -10.28 7.62 -7.20
C ASN A 38 -9.52 8.01 -8.47
N LEU A 39 -10.22 8.12 -9.58
CA LEU A 39 -9.59 8.39 -10.89
C LEU A 39 -8.83 9.73 -10.89
N GLU A 40 -9.32 10.72 -10.15
CA GLU A 40 -8.66 12.03 -10.00
C GLU A 40 -7.28 11.88 -9.31
N LEU A 41 -7.22 11.19 -8.18
CA LEU A 41 -5.97 10.97 -7.45
C LEU A 41 -4.97 10.11 -8.24
N ILE A 42 -5.46 9.05 -8.90
CA ILE A 42 -4.63 8.19 -9.78
C ILE A 42 -4.01 9.02 -10.91
N THR A 43 -4.82 9.87 -11.55
CA THR A 43 -4.38 10.73 -12.66
C THR A 43 -3.38 11.78 -12.17
N ALA A 44 -3.63 12.40 -11.01
CA ALA A 44 -2.73 13.38 -10.40
C ALA A 44 -1.37 12.77 -10.05
N LEU A 45 -1.36 11.57 -9.41
CA LEU A 45 -0.13 10.82 -9.11
C LEU A 45 0.68 10.52 -10.38
N ARG A 46 0.02 9.97 -11.40
CA ARG A 46 0.68 9.63 -12.66
C ARG A 46 1.26 10.87 -13.34
N SER A 47 0.51 11.96 -13.41
CA SER A 47 0.94 13.22 -14.05
C SER A 47 2.15 13.82 -13.33
N GLN A 48 2.14 13.83 -11.99
CA GLN A 48 3.25 14.36 -11.20
C GLN A 48 4.51 13.51 -11.33
N LEU A 49 4.37 12.18 -11.31
CA LEU A 49 5.49 11.26 -11.52
C LEU A 49 6.09 11.43 -12.93
N LEU A 50 5.26 11.58 -13.97
CA LEU A 50 5.73 11.86 -15.33
C LEU A 50 6.55 13.17 -15.40
N ALA A 51 6.07 14.23 -14.77
CA ALA A 51 6.79 15.51 -14.72
C ALA A 51 8.15 15.35 -14.02
N TRP A 52 8.20 14.69 -12.87
CA TRP A 52 9.43 14.53 -12.11
C TRP A 52 10.39 13.48 -12.68
N GLN A 53 9.91 12.57 -13.52
CA GLN A 53 10.81 11.64 -14.21
C GLN A 53 11.81 12.37 -15.11
N GLN A 54 11.38 13.46 -15.75
CA GLN A 54 12.19 14.27 -16.65
C GLN A 54 13.00 15.37 -15.94
N ASP A 55 12.70 15.65 -14.67
CA ASP A 55 13.40 16.68 -13.90
C ASP A 55 14.68 16.12 -13.26
N ALA A 56 15.84 16.49 -13.80
CA ALA A 56 17.15 16.06 -13.31
C ALA A 56 17.44 16.51 -11.86
N ASN A 57 16.73 17.52 -11.34
CA ASN A 57 16.89 17.97 -9.96
C ASN A 57 16.22 17.03 -8.95
N ILE A 58 15.25 16.23 -9.37
CA ILE A 58 14.60 15.28 -8.47
C ILE A 58 15.38 13.97 -8.45
N VAL A 59 15.90 13.59 -7.28
CA VAL A 59 16.73 12.39 -7.11
C VAL A 59 15.93 11.16 -6.63
N ALA A 60 14.90 11.38 -5.84
CA ALA A 60 14.00 10.33 -5.35
C ALA A 60 12.64 10.93 -5.03
N ILE A 61 11.64 10.05 -4.89
CA ILE A 61 10.27 10.41 -4.53
C ILE A 61 9.98 9.87 -3.14
N TRP A 62 9.37 10.70 -2.30
CA TRP A 62 8.77 10.30 -1.03
C TRP A 62 7.25 10.29 -1.17
N LEU A 63 6.64 9.14 -0.97
CA LEU A 63 5.19 8.96 -1.01
C LEU A 63 4.66 8.70 0.39
N GLN A 64 3.68 9.49 0.82
CA GLN A 64 3.05 9.38 2.12
C GLN A 64 1.55 9.68 2.05
N GLY A 65 0.85 9.31 3.12
CA GLY A 65 -0.53 9.71 3.37
C GLY A 65 -0.66 10.52 4.66
N SER A 66 -1.79 10.34 5.35
CA SER A 66 -2.02 10.87 6.69
C SER A 66 -1.48 9.93 7.78
N ASP A 67 -1.50 10.37 9.05
CA ASP A 67 -1.12 9.50 10.17
C ASP A 67 -2.05 8.28 10.33
N LYS A 68 -3.30 8.38 9.85
CA LYS A 68 -4.28 7.27 9.93
C LYS A 68 -4.12 6.26 8.82
N ALA A 69 -3.68 6.68 7.64
CA ALA A 69 -3.62 5.83 6.46
C ALA A 69 -2.64 6.37 5.42
N LEU A 70 -1.84 5.50 4.87
CA LEU A 70 -1.29 5.76 3.55
C LEU A 70 -2.44 5.78 2.53
N CYS A 71 -3.12 4.64 2.36
CA CYS A 71 -4.25 4.51 1.43
C CYS A 71 -5.08 3.26 1.78
N ALA A 72 -6.40 3.41 1.86
CA ALA A 72 -7.33 2.30 2.16
C ALA A 72 -7.79 1.49 0.93
N GLY A 73 -7.19 1.72 -0.24
CA GLY A 73 -7.52 1.01 -1.49
C GLY A 73 -8.28 1.85 -2.49
N GLY A 74 -8.86 1.21 -3.50
CA GLY A 74 -9.73 1.85 -4.48
C GLY A 74 -11.01 2.41 -3.84
N ASP A 75 -11.48 3.57 -4.30
CA ASP A 75 -12.74 4.16 -3.85
C ASP A 75 -13.92 3.46 -4.53
N ILE A 76 -14.17 2.22 -4.12
CA ILE A 76 -15.25 1.39 -4.69
C ILE A 76 -16.63 2.03 -4.46
N ARG A 77 -16.79 2.82 -3.39
CA ARG A 77 -18.05 3.54 -3.15
C ARG A 77 -18.29 4.61 -4.21
N GLU A 78 -17.28 5.42 -4.52
CA GLU A 78 -17.36 6.41 -5.58
C GLU A 78 -17.59 5.73 -6.94
N LEU A 79 -16.87 4.64 -7.23
CA LEU A 79 -17.04 3.87 -8.45
C LEU A 79 -18.46 3.31 -8.58
N GLN A 80 -19.02 2.73 -7.51
CA GLN A 80 -20.38 2.21 -7.48
C GLN A 80 -21.42 3.31 -7.72
N GLN A 81 -21.26 4.47 -7.08
CA GLN A 81 -22.18 5.61 -7.27
C GLN A 81 -22.15 6.12 -8.71
N ARG A 82 -20.96 6.23 -9.31
CA ARG A 82 -20.79 6.61 -10.70
C ARG A 82 -21.43 5.61 -11.65
N ASN A 83 -21.20 4.31 -11.42
CA ASN A 83 -21.80 3.24 -12.23
C ASN A 83 -23.33 3.21 -12.11
N ALA A 84 -23.89 3.43 -10.90
CA ALA A 84 -25.33 3.50 -10.70
C ALA A 84 -26.00 4.70 -11.40
N SER A 85 -25.26 5.78 -11.63
CA SER A 85 -25.72 6.97 -12.35
C SER A 85 -25.41 6.91 -13.86
N ALA A 86 -24.80 5.85 -14.35
CA ALA A 86 -24.49 5.71 -15.78
C ALA A 86 -25.75 5.54 -16.62
N ALA A 87 -25.76 6.19 -17.80
CA ALA A 87 -26.93 6.19 -18.69
C ALA A 87 -27.24 4.81 -19.26
N THR A 88 -26.26 3.91 -19.34
CA THR A 88 -26.41 2.55 -19.86
C THR A 88 -25.48 1.57 -19.14
N PRO A 89 -25.77 0.26 -19.12
CA PRO A 89 -24.86 -0.75 -18.59
C PRO A 89 -23.46 -0.71 -19.24
N ASN A 90 -23.38 -0.44 -20.53
CA ASN A 90 -22.10 -0.31 -21.23
C ASN A 90 -21.29 0.92 -20.74
N ALA A 91 -21.95 2.03 -20.43
CA ALA A 91 -21.28 3.19 -19.86
C ALA A 91 -20.75 2.91 -18.44
N ALA A 92 -21.50 2.16 -17.64
CA ALA A 92 -21.03 1.71 -16.31
C ALA A 92 -19.81 0.79 -16.43
N LEU A 93 -19.84 -0.19 -17.33
CA LEU A 93 -18.71 -1.08 -17.58
C LEU A 93 -17.48 -0.31 -18.07
N GLN A 94 -17.65 0.68 -18.95
CA GLN A 94 -16.56 1.52 -19.42
C GLN A 94 -15.94 2.34 -18.29
N GLN A 95 -16.75 2.92 -17.39
CA GLN A 95 -16.25 3.67 -16.23
C GLN A 95 -15.43 2.79 -15.29
N ALA A 96 -15.87 1.55 -15.03
CA ALA A 96 -15.12 0.59 -14.24
C ALA A 96 -13.79 0.19 -14.93
N SER A 97 -13.84 -0.08 -16.23
CA SER A 97 -12.66 -0.40 -17.04
C SER A 97 -11.64 0.74 -17.03
N ASP A 98 -12.09 1.98 -17.17
CA ASP A 98 -11.22 3.17 -17.14
C ASP A 98 -10.55 3.34 -15.78
N PHE A 99 -11.29 3.12 -14.69
CA PHE A 99 -10.75 3.18 -13.33
C PHE A 99 -9.64 2.14 -13.12
N PHE A 100 -9.93 0.85 -13.33
CA PHE A 100 -8.95 -0.22 -13.10
C PHE A 100 -7.76 -0.14 -14.07
N SER A 101 -8.01 0.26 -15.33
CA SER A 101 -6.92 0.47 -16.29
C SER A 101 -5.98 1.59 -15.87
N ALA A 102 -6.53 2.68 -15.34
CA ALA A 102 -5.73 3.79 -14.83
C ALA A 102 -4.94 3.38 -13.57
N GLU A 103 -5.59 2.66 -12.65
CA GLU A 103 -5.00 2.19 -11.39
C GLU A 103 -3.84 1.21 -11.66
N TYR A 104 -4.09 0.14 -12.41
CA TYR A 104 -3.04 -0.85 -12.72
C TYR A 104 -1.95 -0.27 -13.62
N GLY A 105 -2.32 0.64 -14.52
CA GLY A 105 -1.37 1.40 -15.31
C GLY A 105 -0.44 2.28 -14.47
N LEU A 106 -0.94 2.84 -13.36
CA LEU A 106 -0.12 3.58 -12.39
C LEU A 106 0.88 2.65 -11.68
N TYR A 107 0.44 1.49 -11.17
CA TYR A 107 1.34 0.53 -10.50
C TYR A 107 2.43 0.02 -11.43
N ALA A 108 2.05 -0.37 -12.65
CA ALA A 108 3.01 -0.81 -13.65
C ALA A 108 4.02 0.28 -14.04
N TYR A 109 3.61 1.54 -13.99
CA TYR A 109 4.50 2.68 -14.22
C TYR A 109 5.43 2.92 -13.03
N MET A 110 4.92 2.91 -11.79
CA MET A 110 5.71 3.07 -10.57
C MET A 110 6.76 1.97 -10.42
N ALA A 111 6.41 0.71 -10.69
CA ALA A 111 7.32 -0.44 -10.59
C ALA A 111 8.53 -0.35 -11.56
N ARG A 112 8.40 0.45 -12.62
CA ARG A 112 9.47 0.70 -13.63
C ARG A 112 9.99 2.15 -13.59
N TYR A 113 9.62 2.88 -12.56
CA TYR A 113 10.02 4.27 -12.44
C TYR A 113 11.55 4.39 -12.30
N SER A 114 12.17 5.31 -13.03
CA SER A 114 13.64 5.43 -13.13
C SER A 114 14.32 5.99 -11.89
N LYS A 115 13.55 6.58 -10.96
CA LYS A 115 14.05 7.12 -9.70
C LYS A 115 13.44 6.34 -8.54
N PRO A 116 14.15 6.17 -7.41
CA PRO A 116 13.56 5.48 -6.26
C PRO A 116 12.30 6.17 -5.76
N ILE A 117 11.28 5.36 -5.47
CA ILE A 117 10.08 5.78 -4.76
C ILE A 117 10.14 5.17 -3.36
N ILE A 118 10.21 6.00 -2.34
CA ILE A 118 10.21 5.63 -0.92
C ILE A 118 8.80 5.84 -0.40
N THR A 119 8.15 4.78 0.06
CA THR A 119 6.78 4.86 0.56
C THR A 119 6.73 4.67 2.07
N TRP A 120 6.15 5.65 2.76
CA TRP A 120 5.85 5.59 4.19
C TRP A 120 4.53 4.87 4.42
N CYS A 121 4.61 3.61 4.84
CA CYS A 121 3.47 2.72 5.05
C CYS A 121 2.91 2.79 6.49
N GLY A 122 2.77 4.00 7.06
CA GLY A 122 2.14 4.19 8.37
C GLY A 122 0.61 4.07 8.31
N GLY A 123 -0.02 3.51 9.36
CA GLY A 123 -1.44 3.33 9.47
C GLY A 123 -1.99 2.30 8.46
N ILE A 124 -3.18 2.57 7.91
CA ILE A 124 -3.89 1.67 6.99
C ILE A 124 -3.26 1.69 5.60
N VAL A 125 -2.94 0.49 5.07
CA VAL A 125 -2.43 0.26 3.71
C VAL A 125 -3.15 -0.98 3.16
N MET A 126 -4.26 -0.80 2.44
CA MET A 126 -5.13 -1.92 2.05
C MET A 126 -5.47 -1.89 0.55
N GLY A 127 -5.76 -3.04 -0.04
CA GLY A 127 -6.18 -3.17 -1.44
C GLY A 127 -5.24 -2.42 -2.38
N GLY A 128 -5.76 -1.51 -3.21
CA GLY A 128 -4.97 -0.66 -4.09
C GLY A 128 -3.88 0.17 -3.37
N GLY A 129 -4.03 0.46 -2.06
CA GLY A 129 -2.97 1.07 -1.24
C GLY A 129 -1.75 0.15 -1.08
N LEU A 130 -1.98 -1.16 -0.98
CA LEU A 130 -0.91 -2.16 -1.05
C LEU A 130 -0.29 -2.21 -2.45
N GLY A 131 -1.07 -2.02 -3.50
CA GLY A 131 -0.57 -1.88 -4.87
C GLY A 131 0.42 -0.72 -5.02
N LEU A 132 0.11 0.45 -4.45
CA LEU A 132 1.05 1.60 -4.40
C LEU A 132 2.35 1.24 -3.65
N ALA A 133 2.22 0.62 -2.47
CA ALA A 133 3.38 0.21 -1.68
C ALA A 133 4.22 -0.83 -2.42
N ALA A 134 3.61 -1.89 -2.95
CA ALA A 134 4.30 -2.96 -3.67
C ALA A 134 5.00 -2.47 -4.96
N ALA A 135 4.44 -1.46 -5.62
CA ALA A 135 5.01 -0.84 -6.81
C ALA A 135 6.16 0.14 -6.50
N SER A 136 6.38 0.47 -5.22
CA SER A 136 7.46 1.37 -4.79
C SER A 136 8.77 0.63 -4.62
N SER A 137 9.90 1.35 -4.70
CA SER A 137 11.25 0.77 -4.61
C SER A 137 11.64 0.45 -3.16
N VAL A 138 11.19 1.28 -2.22
CA VAL A 138 11.54 1.19 -0.79
C VAL A 138 10.28 1.41 0.04
N ARG A 139 10.01 0.52 0.98
CA ARG A 139 8.84 0.57 1.85
C ARG A 139 9.28 0.62 3.31
N ILE A 140 8.75 1.61 4.04
CA ILE A 140 9.01 1.80 5.46
C ILE A 140 7.71 1.52 6.21
N VAL A 141 7.71 0.53 7.08
CA VAL A 141 6.59 0.22 7.99
C VAL A 141 6.82 0.80 9.37
N THR A 142 5.75 0.93 10.13
CA THR A 142 5.76 1.45 11.49
C THR A 142 5.01 0.50 12.42
N GLU A 143 5.04 0.75 13.72
CA GLU A 143 4.22 0.03 14.70
C GLU A 143 2.71 0.20 14.48
N THR A 144 2.31 1.23 13.72
CA THR A 144 0.90 1.49 13.38
C THR A 144 0.47 0.86 12.07
N THR A 145 1.40 0.27 11.31
CA THR A 145 1.11 -0.33 10.00
C THR A 145 0.08 -1.45 10.10
N LEU A 146 -0.98 -1.33 9.30
CA LEU A 146 -2.05 -2.31 9.20
C LEU A 146 -2.38 -2.54 7.72
N MET A 147 -2.04 -3.72 7.22
CA MET A 147 -2.18 -4.12 5.83
C MET A 147 -3.25 -5.19 5.65
N ALA A 148 -3.90 -5.22 4.49
CA ALA A 148 -4.81 -6.29 4.07
C ALA A 148 -5.08 -6.23 2.57
N MET A 149 -5.51 -7.37 1.99
CA MET A 149 -6.21 -7.46 0.70
C MET A 149 -7.66 -7.90 0.98
N PRO A 150 -8.57 -6.95 1.30
CA PRO A 150 -9.90 -7.27 1.83
C PRO A 150 -10.96 -7.53 0.74
N GLU A 151 -10.53 -7.75 -0.50
CA GLU A 151 -11.39 -7.85 -1.70
C GLU A 151 -12.45 -8.94 -1.57
N ILE A 152 -12.17 -10.02 -0.86
CA ILE A 152 -13.13 -11.10 -0.59
C ILE A 152 -14.41 -10.57 0.07
N SER A 153 -14.31 -9.57 0.96
CA SER A 153 -15.47 -9.00 1.66
C SER A 153 -16.45 -8.23 0.77
N ILE A 154 -16.08 -7.98 -0.48
CA ILE A 154 -16.90 -7.29 -1.48
C ILE A 154 -17.10 -8.13 -2.75
N GLY A 155 -16.87 -9.45 -2.66
CA GLY A 155 -17.05 -10.37 -3.78
C GLY A 155 -16.01 -10.22 -4.90
N LEU A 156 -14.83 -9.64 -4.60
CA LEU A 156 -13.69 -9.55 -5.50
C LEU A 156 -12.56 -10.49 -5.06
N PHE A 157 -11.55 -10.61 -5.87
CA PHE A 157 -10.29 -11.30 -5.55
C PHE A 157 -9.17 -10.28 -5.35
N PRO A 158 -8.10 -10.62 -4.60
CA PRO A 158 -6.92 -9.78 -4.47
C PRO A 158 -6.33 -9.45 -5.85
N ASP A 159 -6.32 -8.17 -6.20
CA ASP A 159 -5.83 -7.59 -7.45
C ASP A 159 -4.54 -6.76 -7.21
N ALA A 160 -4.34 -5.65 -7.92
CA ALA A 160 -3.26 -4.69 -7.68
C ALA A 160 -1.84 -5.31 -7.56
N GLY A 161 -1.59 -6.46 -8.21
CA GLY A 161 -0.34 -7.21 -8.14
C GLY A 161 -0.21 -8.13 -6.93
N ALA A 162 -1.31 -8.41 -6.21
CA ALA A 162 -1.32 -9.28 -5.03
C ALA A 162 -0.83 -10.70 -5.32
N ASP A 163 -1.10 -11.23 -6.49
CA ASP A 163 -0.59 -12.51 -6.97
C ASP A 163 0.95 -12.55 -6.95
N TRP A 164 1.61 -11.43 -7.19
CA TRP A 164 3.06 -11.34 -7.18
C TRP A 164 3.63 -11.17 -5.76
N PHE A 165 3.10 -10.29 -4.90
CA PHE A 165 3.67 -10.04 -3.59
C PHE A 165 3.21 -11.04 -2.52
N LEU A 166 1.98 -11.57 -2.59
CA LEU A 166 1.50 -12.57 -1.63
C LEU A 166 2.25 -13.90 -1.74
N GLN A 167 2.76 -14.28 -2.92
CA GLN A 167 3.57 -15.49 -3.08
C GLN A 167 4.88 -15.48 -2.28
N ARG A 168 5.34 -14.32 -1.85
CA ARG A 168 6.60 -14.17 -1.09
C ARG A 168 6.43 -14.46 0.40
N PHE A 169 5.20 -14.49 0.87
CA PHE A 169 4.92 -14.79 2.26
C PHE A 169 5.20 -16.27 2.56
N PRO A 170 5.93 -16.57 3.66
CA PRO A 170 6.29 -17.95 4.01
C PRO A 170 5.06 -18.77 4.40
N PHE A 171 5.22 -20.10 4.42
CA PHE A 171 4.18 -21.05 4.88
C PHE A 171 2.89 -20.98 4.07
N GLN A 172 2.93 -20.52 2.84
CA GLN A 172 1.75 -20.24 2.01
C GLN A 172 0.76 -19.26 2.67
N SER A 173 1.22 -18.46 3.64
CA SER A 173 0.37 -17.51 4.35
C SER A 173 -0.19 -16.42 3.44
N GLY A 174 0.47 -16.13 2.32
CA GLY A 174 -0.11 -15.25 1.30
C GLY A 174 -1.41 -15.76 0.70
N VAL A 175 -1.52 -17.09 0.52
CA VAL A 175 -2.79 -17.73 0.10
C VAL A 175 -3.87 -17.52 1.15
N PHE A 176 -3.54 -17.74 2.42
CA PHE A 176 -4.45 -17.48 3.54
C PHE A 176 -4.91 -16.02 3.58
N LEU A 177 -3.96 -15.08 3.48
CA LEU A 177 -4.26 -13.64 3.51
C LEU A 177 -5.18 -13.22 2.35
N GLY A 178 -4.92 -13.71 1.13
CA GLY A 178 -5.74 -13.42 -0.04
C GLY A 178 -7.13 -14.06 0.03
N LEU A 179 -7.22 -15.28 0.59
CA LEU A 179 -8.46 -16.03 0.75
C LEU A 179 -9.40 -15.43 1.80
N THR A 180 -8.83 -14.85 2.85
CA THR A 180 -9.58 -14.42 4.03
C THR A 180 -9.67 -12.90 4.18
N GLY A 181 -8.91 -12.12 3.42
CA GLY A 181 -8.80 -10.69 3.64
C GLY A 181 -8.20 -10.31 5.01
N SER A 182 -7.54 -11.26 5.67
CA SER A 182 -6.99 -11.07 7.02
C SER A 182 -6.02 -9.91 7.08
N ARG A 183 -6.11 -9.14 8.17
CA ARG A 183 -5.18 -8.04 8.43
C ARG A 183 -3.85 -8.58 8.92
N PHE A 184 -2.78 -7.94 8.48
CA PHE A 184 -1.41 -8.23 8.92
C PHE A 184 -0.67 -6.93 9.23
N ASN A 185 0.37 -7.01 10.05
CA ASN A 185 1.09 -5.84 10.56
C ASN A 185 2.46 -5.64 9.89
N GLY A 186 3.23 -4.66 10.37
CA GLY A 186 4.56 -4.37 9.85
C GLY A 186 5.53 -5.54 9.96
N SER A 187 5.47 -6.36 11.04
CA SER A 187 6.30 -7.57 11.18
C SER A 187 5.98 -8.61 10.11
N ASP A 188 4.69 -8.79 9.81
CA ASP A 188 4.26 -9.69 8.76
C ASP A 188 4.68 -9.19 7.37
N ALA A 189 4.61 -7.86 7.15
CA ALA A 189 5.07 -7.25 5.91
C ALA A 189 6.57 -7.45 5.68
N MET A 190 7.39 -7.28 6.74
CA MET A 190 8.83 -7.60 6.71
C MET A 190 9.07 -9.08 6.44
N LEU A 191 8.32 -9.96 7.10
CA LEU A 191 8.39 -11.42 6.91
C LEU A 191 8.10 -11.84 5.46
N GLY A 192 7.13 -11.17 4.82
CA GLY A 192 6.74 -11.39 3.42
C GLY A 192 7.58 -10.63 2.38
N ASN A 193 8.69 -9.97 2.79
CA ASN A 193 9.50 -9.11 1.91
C ASN A 193 8.65 -8.03 1.20
N LEU A 194 7.60 -7.55 1.86
CA LEU A 194 6.75 -6.46 1.39
C LEU A 194 7.17 -5.11 2.02
N ALA A 195 8.13 -5.11 2.93
CA ALA A 195 8.77 -3.91 3.48
C ALA A 195 10.24 -4.22 3.81
N GLU A 196 11.08 -3.18 3.75
CA GLU A 196 12.52 -3.28 3.99
C GLU A 196 12.95 -2.67 5.32
N TYR A 197 12.22 -1.65 5.81
CA TYR A 197 12.61 -0.89 6.99
C TYR A 197 11.44 -0.73 7.95
N ALA A 198 11.75 -0.73 9.24
CA ALA A 198 10.81 -0.48 10.32
C ALA A 198 11.29 0.74 11.13
N LEU A 199 10.53 1.82 11.10
CA LEU A 199 10.86 3.07 11.80
C LEU A 199 9.68 3.53 12.67
N PRO A 200 9.93 4.29 13.77
CA PRO A 200 8.85 4.83 14.60
C PRO A 200 7.90 5.72 13.80
N ALA A 201 6.58 5.60 14.03
CA ALA A 201 5.59 6.40 13.31
C ALA A 201 5.82 7.92 13.48
N GLU A 202 6.25 8.33 14.66
CA GLU A 202 6.59 9.71 14.97
C GLU A 202 7.88 10.22 14.29
N SER A 203 8.71 9.32 13.76
CA SER A 203 9.99 9.69 13.13
C SER A 203 9.86 10.09 11.66
N ARG A 204 8.65 10.11 11.07
CA ARG A 204 8.46 10.40 9.64
C ARG A 204 9.17 11.67 9.18
N GLU A 205 8.96 12.78 9.88
CA GLU A 205 9.57 14.07 9.53
C GLU A 205 11.10 14.04 9.72
N ALA A 206 11.58 13.38 10.79
CA ALA A 206 13.01 13.24 11.05
C ALA A 206 13.68 12.35 9.99
N THR A 207 13.00 11.29 9.54
CA THR A 207 13.47 10.41 8.45
C THR A 207 13.59 11.19 7.14
N LEU A 208 12.59 11.99 6.82
CA LEU A 208 12.61 12.84 5.63
C LEU A 208 13.73 13.88 5.71
N ALA A 209 13.93 14.50 6.88
CA ALA A 209 15.03 15.44 7.11
C ALA A 209 16.41 14.76 6.97
N ALA A 210 16.57 13.52 7.46
CA ALA A 210 17.80 12.75 7.30
C ALA A 210 18.12 12.49 5.82
N LEU A 211 17.11 12.12 5.01
CA LEU A 211 17.26 11.96 3.56
C LEU A 211 17.62 13.28 2.86
N CYS A 212 17.07 14.42 3.32
CA CYS A 212 17.46 15.74 2.79
C CYS A 212 18.90 16.09 3.13
N LEU A 213 19.42 15.67 4.28
CA LEU A 213 20.80 15.92 4.71
C LEU A 213 21.83 14.95 4.10
N ALA A 214 21.37 13.84 3.53
CA ALA A 214 22.22 12.83 2.90
C ALA A 214 22.97 13.40 1.67
N SER A 215 24.14 12.82 1.38
CA SER A 215 24.91 13.15 0.19
C SER A 215 24.44 12.32 -1.01
N TRP A 216 23.71 12.92 -1.93
CA TRP A 216 23.16 12.28 -3.14
C TRP A 216 24.16 12.21 -4.30
N GLN A 217 25.45 11.98 -3.99
CA GLN A 217 26.51 11.86 -5.01
C GLN A 217 26.74 10.41 -5.48
N GLY A 218 26.19 9.42 -4.75
CA GLY A 218 26.24 7.99 -5.09
C GLY A 218 25.00 7.52 -5.85
N ALA A 219 24.88 6.19 -5.98
CA ALA A 219 23.66 5.59 -6.50
C ALA A 219 22.48 5.87 -5.54
N PRO A 220 21.34 6.42 -6.02
CA PRO A 220 20.26 6.85 -5.12
C PRO A 220 19.75 5.75 -4.16
N HIS A 221 19.71 4.49 -4.59
CA HIS A 221 19.32 3.37 -3.73
C HIS A 221 20.30 3.12 -2.58
N GLU A 222 21.60 3.30 -2.80
CA GLU A 222 22.64 3.15 -1.78
C GLU A 222 22.53 4.27 -0.75
N VAL A 223 22.35 5.50 -1.20
CA VAL A 223 22.15 6.68 -0.32
C VAL A 223 20.92 6.47 0.59
N ILE A 224 19.80 5.99 0.03
CA ILE A 224 18.59 5.69 0.79
C ILE A 224 18.88 4.60 1.82
N ALA A 225 19.51 3.50 1.40
CA ALA A 225 19.80 2.36 2.29
C ALA A 225 20.72 2.78 3.44
N GLU A 226 21.82 3.45 3.18
CA GLU A 226 22.76 3.97 4.20
C GLU A 226 22.05 4.91 5.18
N THR A 227 21.24 5.83 4.67
CA THR A 227 20.49 6.78 5.50
C THR A 227 19.51 6.06 6.40
N LEU A 228 18.67 5.18 5.86
CA LEU A 228 17.64 4.48 6.64
C LEU A 228 18.23 3.49 7.65
N LEU A 229 19.34 2.81 7.32
CA LEU A 229 20.06 1.92 8.23
C LEU A 229 20.74 2.67 9.40
N SER A 230 21.05 3.96 9.23
CA SER A 230 21.62 4.79 10.30
C SER A 230 20.58 5.22 11.35
N LEU A 231 19.29 5.09 11.04
CA LEU A 231 18.19 5.47 11.94
C LEU A 231 17.89 4.33 12.92
N THR A 232 17.36 4.71 14.09
CA THR A 232 16.96 3.72 15.10
C THR A 232 15.75 2.93 14.62
N PRO A 233 15.84 1.59 14.47
CA PRO A 233 14.72 0.81 14.03
C PRO A 233 13.62 0.72 15.10
N GLN A 234 12.36 0.59 14.64
CA GLN A 234 11.21 0.38 15.51
C GLN A 234 11.01 -1.10 15.84
N ALA A 235 10.76 -1.40 17.09
CA ALA A 235 10.21 -2.69 17.49
C ALA A 235 8.75 -2.78 17.05
N LEU A 236 8.46 -3.69 16.12
CA LEU A 236 7.12 -3.90 15.59
C LEU A 236 6.27 -4.82 16.48
N PRO A 237 4.93 -4.75 16.39
CA PRO A 237 4.05 -5.74 17.02
C PRO A 237 4.36 -7.16 16.55
N ALA A 238 4.10 -8.16 17.40
CA ALA A 238 4.35 -9.55 17.07
C ALA A 238 3.64 -9.96 15.75
N SER A 239 4.32 -10.80 14.96
CA SER A 239 3.77 -11.31 13.70
C SER A 239 2.54 -12.18 13.96
N GLN A 240 1.44 -11.88 13.30
CA GLN A 240 0.22 -12.70 13.31
C GLN A 240 0.43 -14.01 12.53
N ILE A 241 1.18 -13.95 11.44
CA ILE A 241 1.50 -15.12 10.61
C ILE A 241 2.29 -16.14 11.39
N LEU A 242 3.32 -15.72 12.12
CA LEU A 242 4.12 -16.64 12.94
C LEU A 242 3.31 -17.19 14.12
N ALA A 243 2.49 -16.35 14.75
CA ALA A 243 1.65 -16.76 15.88
C ALA A 243 0.59 -17.80 15.49
N HIS A 244 0.13 -17.79 14.24
CA HIS A 244 -0.95 -18.65 13.74
C HIS A 244 -0.49 -19.59 12.61
N GLN A 245 0.80 -19.88 12.52
CA GLN A 245 1.37 -20.71 11.45
C GLN A 245 0.69 -22.09 11.34
N ALA A 246 0.38 -22.72 12.47
CA ALA A 246 -0.25 -24.04 12.50
C ALA A 246 -1.69 -24.01 11.97
N GLU A 247 -2.45 -22.97 12.31
CA GLU A 247 -3.82 -22.75 11.82
C GLU A 247 -3.83 -22.39 10.33
N ILE A 248 -2.94 -21.49 9.90
CA ILE A 248 -2.76 -21.15 8.48
C ILE A 248 -2.49 -22.42 7.67
N SER A 249 -1.57 -23.27 8.13
CA SER A 249 -1.25 -24.53 7.47
C SER A 249 -2.48 -25.44 7.32
N GLN A 250 -3.35 -25.51 8.34
CA GLN A 250 -4.58 -26.30 8.29
C GLN A 250 -5.57 -25.80 7.23
N VAL A 251 -5.57 -24.50 6.94
CA VAL A 251 -6.44 -23.91 5.90
C VAL A 251 -5.87 -24.13 4.51
N VAL A 252 -4.60 -23.78 4.29
CA VAL A 252 -4.01 -23.73 2.95
C VAL A 252 -3.66 -25.11 2.37
N THR A 253 -3.69 -26.17 3.20
CA THR A 253 -3.46 -27.55 2.76
C THR A 253 -4.75 -28.31 2.42
N GLN A 254 -5.94 -27.66 2.52
CA GLN A 254 -7.19 -28.28 2.13
C GLN A 254 -7.23 -28.58 0.62
N ALA A 255 -7.96 -29.65 0.26
CA ALA A 255 -8.02 -30.12 -1.12
C ALA A 255 -8.86 -29.20 -2.04
N SER A 256 -9.75 -28.40 -1.46
CA SER A 256 -10.61 -27.50 -2.20
C SER A 256 -10.78 -26.15 -1.49
N PHE A 257 -11.16 -25.15 -2.26
CA PHE A 257 -11.52 -23.81 -1.77
C PHE A 257 -12.64 -23.89 -0.70
N GLN A 258 -13.64 -24.72 -0.95
CA GLN A 258 -14.78 -24.87 -0.05
C GLN A 258 -14.37 -25.47 1.31
N GLU A 259 -13.49 -26.47 1.30
CA GLU A 259 -12.93 -27.06 2.52
C GLU A 259 -12.05 -26.06 3.27
N ALA A 260 -11.27 -25.26 2.56
CA ALA A 260 -10.46 -24.19 3.16
C ALA A 260 -11.35 -23.15 3.90
N LEU A 261 -12.46 -22.70 3.29
CA LEU A 261 -13.42 -21.80 3.95
C LEU A 261 -14.07 -22.44 5.18
N GLN A 262 -14.46 -23.70 5.11
CA GLN A 262 -14.98 -24.45 6.27
C GLN A 262 -13.94 -24.53 7.39
N GLN A 263 -12.68 -24.77 7.04
CA GLN A 263 -11.60 -24.81 8.02
C GLN A 263 -11.36 -23.45 8.70
N VAL A 264 -11.44 -22.33 7.96
CA VAL A 264 -11.39 -20.98 8.55
C VAL A 264 -12.47 -20.81 9.61
N ALA A 265 -13.72 -21.20 9.29
CA ALA A 265 -14.85 -21.11 10.22
C ALA A 265 -14.65 -21.97 11.49
N LEU A 266 -14.09 -23.18 11.35
CA LEU A 266 -13.77 -24.05 12.49
C LEU A 266 -12.71 -23.50 13.41
N LEU A 267 -11.75 -22.74 12.87
CA LEU A 267 -10.64 -22.17 13.59
C LEU A 267 -10.97 -20.80 14.23
N ALA A 268 -12.09 -20.19 13.86
CA ALA A 268 -12.47 -18.83 14.25
C ALA A 268 -12.36 -18.56 15.76
N GLN A 269 -12.81 -19.48 16.61
CA GLN A 269 -12.83 -19.31 18.06
C GLN A 269 -11.42 -19.38 18.72
N ARG A 270 -10.37 -19.73 17.99
CA ARG A 270 -9.03 -19.90 18.57
C ARG A 270 -8.33 -18.58 18.88
N SER A 271 -8.66 -17.52 18.14
CA SER A 271 -8.12 -16.17 18.40
C SER A 271 -9.02 -15.10 17.77
N PRO A 272 -8.95 -13.84 18.26
CA PRO A 272 -9.66 -12.72 17.63
C PRO A 272 -9.22 -12.48 16.17
N TRP A 273 -7.98 -12.79 15.82
CA TRP A 273 -7.48 -12.64 14.45
C TRP A 273 -8.10 -13.65 13.49
N LEU A 274 -8.23 -14.92 13.91
CA LEU A 274 -8.91 -15.95 13.14
C LEU A 274 -10.44 -15.74 13.09
N GLN A 275 -11.04 -15.21 14.14
CA GLN A 275 -12.44 -14.81 14.12
C GLN A 275 -12.68 -13.71 13.07
N ALA A 276 -11.82 -12.68 13.02
CA ALA A 276 -11.93 -11.65 12.00
C ALA A 276 -11.75 -12.20 10.58
N ALA A 277 -10.89 -13.20 10.37
CA ALA A 277 -10.75 -13.90 9.10
C ALA A 277 -12.05 -14.59 8.67
N ALA A 278 -12.68 -15.30 9.60
CA ALA A 278 -13.96 -15.96 9.34
C ALA A 278 -15.08 -14.95 9.06
N ASP A 279 -15.10 -13.83 9.77
CA ASP A 279 -16.10 -12.77 9.57
C ASP A 279 -15.96 -12.12 8.17
N TYR A 280 -14.75 -11.89 7.68
CA TYR A 280 -14.52 -11.39 6.32
C TYR A 280 -14.99 -12.38 5.26
N VAL A 281 -14.65 -13.65 5.41
CA VAL A 281 -15.11 -14.72 4.51
C VAL A 281 -16.64 -14.84 4.49
N ALA A 282 -17.31 -14.66 5.62
CA ALA A 282 -18.77 -14.74 5.69
C ALA A 282 -19.50 -13.54 5.06
N GLN A 283 -18.81 -12.44 4.79
CA GLN A 283 -19.36 -11.24 4.15
C GLN A 283 -19.29 -11.29 2.62
N GLY A 284 -18.37 -12.02 2.03
CA GLY A 284 -18.17 -12.19 0.59
C GLY A 284 -18.72 -13.49 0.06
#